data_67ffce274d8798a9825fe55bd7f02526
#
_entry.id   67ffce274d8798a9825fe55bd7f02526
#
_cell.length_a   1.000
_cell.length_b   1.000
_cell.length_c   1.000
_cell.angle_alpha   90.00
_cell.angle_beta   90.00
_cell.angle_gamma   90.00
#
_symmetry.space_group_name_H-M   'P 1'
#
loop_
_entity.id
_entity.type
_entity.pdbx_description
1 polymer ?
#
loop_
_entity_poly.entity_id
_entity_poly.type
_entity_poly.pdbx_seq_one_letter_code
_entity_poly.pdbx_strand_id
1 'polypeptide(L)'
;MKKVVDINWLEQHLDDPELVILDASQSTSVNKQENAIQGKYIPGSHPFSLQEFSDQKSELPNTLPTPEYFERKCRDLGINSTSKIVVYDNAGVYWSPRVWWLFHVMGHEEVAVLNGGLSAWIKANQATTESLSQANQPGNFKANFNKELVKSIQDINQNLTSQSFHVVDARSKGRFDGTAPEPREGLKSGHIPNSLNIPYEDVLNEGYFKSPDKLKELFKHTSSEETLTFSCGSGLTACIVSLAHSLISDKISPVYDGSWTEWAQSGSPINTKES
;
A
#
# COMPACT_ATOMS: atom_id res chain seq x y z
N MET A 1 -4.29 16.87 1.38
CA MET A 1 -2.84 17.00 1.79
C MET A 1 -1.90 16.37 0.76
N LYS A 2 -0.54 16.47 0.91
CA LYS A 2 0.40 15.72 0.06
C LYS A 2 0.25 14.22 0.32
N LYS A 3 0.40 13.39 -0.70
CA LYS A 3 0.29 11.92 -0.59
C LYS A 3 1.41 11.27 0.25
N VAL A 4 2.57 11.95 0.30
CA VAL A 4 3.73 11.57 1.14
C VAL A 4 4.22 12.82 1.85
N VAL A 5 4.49 12.70 3.15
CA VAL A 5 5.02 13.77 4.02
C VAL A 5 6.38 13.36 4.57
N ASP A 6 7.22 14.34 4.87
CA ASP A 6 8.50 14.13 5.53
C ASP A 6 8.41 14.31 7.06
N ILE A 7 9.51 14.02 7.74
CA ILE A 7 9.60 14.11 9.19
C ILE A 7 9.33 15.54 9.70
N ASN A 8 9.86 16.57 9.00
CA ASN A 8 9.70 17.95 9.43
C ASN A 8 8.23 18.39 9.34
N TRP A 9 7.53 17.95 8.30
CA TRP A 9 6.10 18.21 8.17
C TRP A 9 5.33 17.59 9.35
N LEU A 10 5.57 16.32 9.66
CA LEU A 10 4.86 15.63 10.75
C LEU A 10 5.17 16.30 12.11
N GLU A 11 6.43 16.61 12.38
CA GLU A 11 6.85 17.29 13.61
C GLU A 11 6.09 18.61 13.83
N GLN A 12 5.93 19.43 12.77
CA GLN A 12 5.22 20.70 12.81
C GLN A 12 3.71 20.57 13.00
N HIS A 13 3.14 19.39 12.80
CA HIS A 13 1.68 19.16 12.86
C HIS A 13 1.26 18.23 14.01
N LEU A 14 2.18 17.80 14.89
CA LEU A 14 1.85 16.89 16.00
C LEU A 14 0.74 17.44 16.93
N ASP A 15 0.65 18.76 17.07
CA ASP A 15 -0.36 19.42 17.90
C ASP A 15 -1.67 19.76 17.12
N ASP A 16 -1.78 19.37 15.86
CA ASP A 16 -3.01 19.57 15.07
C ASP A 16 -4.11 18.63 15.59
N PRO A 17 -5.22 19.15 16.13
CA PRO A 17 -6.28 18.32 16.71
C PRO A 17 -7.02 17.46 15.68
N GLU A 18 -6.88 17.75 14.38
CA GLU A 18 -7.44 16.92 13.31
C GLU A 18 -6.47 15.84 12.82
N LEU A 19 -5.20 15.86 13.28
CA LEU A 19 -4.20 14.88 12.87
C LEU A 19 -4.43 13.55 13.62
N VAL A 20 -4.51 12.47 12.86
CA VAL A 20 -4.48 11.09 13.36
C VAL A 20 -3.26 10.39 12.79
N ILE A 21 -2.40 9.87 13.64
CA ILE A 21 -1.20 9.13 13.24
C ILE A 21 -1.48 7.64 13.40
N LEU A 22 -1.27 6.85 12.34
CA LEU A 22 -1.53 5.41 12.32
C LEU A 22 -0.23 4.64 12.17
N ASP A 23 0.01 3.70 13.07
CA ASP A 23 1.10 2.72 12.99
C ASP A 23 0.60 1.46 12.29
N ALA A 24 1.05 1.26 11.04
CA ALA A 24 0.78 0.08 10.24
C ALA A 24 1.86 -1.01 10.35
N SER A 25 2.78 -0.88 11.32
CA SER A 25 3.86 -1.84 11.53
C SER A 25 3.33 -3.25 11.81
N GLN A 26 4.04 -4.25 11.29
CA GLN A 26 3.73 -5.65 11.58
C GLN A 26 4.97 -6.39 12.12
N SER A 27 4.74 -7.37 12.96
CA SER A 27 5.77 -8.27 13.50
C SER A 27 6.09 -9.37 12.49
N THR A 28 6.78 -9.05 11.39
CA THR A 28 7.19 -10.04 10.39
C THR A 28 8.66 -9.86 9.99
N SER A 29 9.27 -10.94 9.51
CA SER A 29 10.69 -11.08 9.14
C SER A 29 11.18 -10.19 7.96
N VAL A 30 10.38 -9.27 7.47
CA VAL A 30 10.77 -8.35 6.39
C VAL A 30 11.82 -7.32 6.88
N ASN A 31 11.91 -7.13 8.19
CA ASN A 31 12.76 -6.09 8.78
C ASN A 31 14.00 -6.67 9.45
N LYS A 32 15.16 -6.63 8.77
CA LYS A 32 16.47 -7.03 9.34
C LYS A 32 16.96 -6.09 10.44
N GLN A 33 16.29 -4.97 10.71
CA GLN A 33 16.64 -3.95 11.72
C GLN A 33 15.75 -3.99 12.96
N GLU A 34 14.96 -5.06 13.15
CA GLU A 34 13.90 -5.17 14.17
C GLU A 34 14.33 -4.83 15.61
N ASN A 35 15.56 -5.17 16.02
CA ASN A 35 15.96 -5.05 17.43
C ASN A 35 16.12 -3.59 17.93
N ALA A 36 16.39 -2.62 17.06
CA ALA A 36 16.67 -1.23 17.47
C ALA A 36 15.42 -0.36 17.57
N ILE A 37 14.32 -0.74 16.90
CA ILE A 37 13.08 0.06 16.81
C ILE A 37 11.88 -0.65 17.42
N GLN A 38 12.05 -1.90 17.86
CA GLN A 38 10.98 -2.69 18.48
C GLN A 38 10.47 -2.00 19.76
N GLY A 39 9.15 -1.90 19.89
CA GLY A 39 8.51 -1.26 21.05
C GLY A 39 8.60 0.26 21.08
N LYS A 40 9.06 0.89 19.98
CA LYS A 40 9.07 2.35 19.84
C LYS A 40 8.00 2.79 18.84
N TYR A 41 7.34 3.90 19.17
CA TYR A 41 6.26 4.45 18.38
C TYR A 41 6.39 5.97 18.27
N ILE A 42 5.80 6.56 17.24
CA ILE A 42 5.63 8.02 17.16
C ILE A 42 4.59 8.43 18.20
N PRO A 43 4.85 9.47 19.02
CA PRO A 43 3.90 9.90 20.06
C PRO A 43 2.51 10.18 19.47
N GLY A 44 1.46 9.76 20.17
CA GLY A 44 0.06 9.96 19.75
C GLY A 44 -0.45 8.98 18.69
N SER A 45 0.39 8.07 18.16
CA SER A 45 -0.04 7.13 17.13
C SER A 45 -0.98 6.04 17.67
N HIS A 46 -1.92 5.62 16.83
CA HIS A 46 -2.87 4.53 17.06
C HIS A 46 -2.48 3.29 16.24
N PRO A 47 -2.73 2.07 16.74
CA PRO A 47 -2.44 0.85 15.98
C PRO A 47 -3.38 0.71 14.79
N PHE A 48 -2.84 0.32 13.63
CA PHE A 48 -3.62 -0.04 12.44
C PHE A 48 -3.20 -1.42 11.93
N SER A 49 -3.93 -2.45 12.30
CA SER A 49 -3.66 -3.82 11.86
C SER A 49 -4.25 -4.07 10.48
N LEU A 50 -3.42 -4.26 9.45
CA LEU A 50 -3.89 -4.62 8.11
C LEU A 50 -4.70 -5.92 8.12
N GLN A 51 -4.35 -6.87 9.00
CA GLN A 51 -5.11 -8.11 9.15
C GLN A 51 -6.55 -7.83 9.62
N GLU A 52 -6.72 -6.95 10.63
CA GLU A 52 -8.03 -6.57 11.12
C GLU A 52 -8.84 -5.73 10.12
N PHE A 53 -8.15 -4.94 9.28
CA PHE A 53 -8.76 -4.12 8.23
C PHE A 53 -8.84 -4.84 6.87
N SER A 54 -8.83 -6.17 6.85
CA SER A 54 -9.07 -7.01 5.68
C SER A 54 -10.38 -7.77 5.81
N ASP A 55 -10.88 -8.33 4.70
CA ASP A 55 -12.05 -9.21 4.72
C ASP A 55 -11.72 -10.51 5.46
N GLN A 56 -12.30 -10.69 6.64
CA GLN A 56 -12.09 -11.85 7.50
C GLN A 56 -12.69 -13.17 6.96
N LYS A 57 -13.49 -13.09 5.90
CA LYS A 57 -14.13 -14.25 5.25
C LYS A 57 -13.40 -14.69 3.99
N SER A 58 -12.49 -13.87 3.49
CA SER A 58 -11.74 -14.17 2.28
C SER A 58 -10.63 -15.19 2.56
N GLU A 59 -10.47 -16.17 1.67
CA GLU A 59 -9.31 -17.08 1.65
C GLU A 59 -8.07 -16.41 1.06
N LEU A 60 -8.25 -15.28 0.37
CA LEU A 60 -7.16 -14.48 -0.19
C LEU A 60 -6.62 -13.52 0.89
N PRO A 61 -5.31 -13.33 0.97
CA PRO A 61 -4.73 -12.43 1.95
C PRO A 61 -4.96 -10.96 1.57
N ASN A 62 -5.12 -10.11 2.59
CA ASN A 62 -5.21 -8.65 2.47
C ASN A 62 -6.35 -8.13 1.60
N THR A 63 -7.37 -8.94 1.29
CA THR A 63 -8.52 -8.47 0.50
C THR A 63 -9.27 -7.33 1.19
N LEU A 64 -9.86 -6.45 0.38
CA LEU A 64 -10.63 -5.30 0.85
C LEU A 64 -11.76 -5.73 1.79
N PRO A 65 -11.93 -5.07 2.94
CA PRO A 65 -13.11 -5.23 3.78
C PRO A 65 -14.33 -4.56 3.13
N THR A 66 -15.53 -4.87 3.63
CA THR A 66 -16.70 -4.08 3.23
C THR A 66 -16.61 -2.65 3.75
N PRO A 67 -17.22 -1.66 3.04
CA PRO A 67 -17.20 -0.26 3.47
C PRO A 67 -17.75 -0.05 4.90
N GLU A 68 -18.80 -0.78 5.26
CA GLU A 68 -19.44 -0.69 6.59
C GLU A 68 -18.51 -1.22 7.68
N TYR A 69 -17.76 -2.29 7.39
CA TYR A 69 -16.78 -2.83 8.32
C TYR A 69 -15.62 -1.86 8.53
N PHE A 70 -15.06 -1.31 7.42
CA PHE A 70 -13.99 -0.33 7.46
C PHE A 70 -14.41 0.94 8.22
N GLU A 71 -15.62 1.47 7.93
CA GLU A 71 -16.21 2.63 8.62
C GLU A 71 -16.26 2.41 10.12
N ARG A 72 -16.80 1.28 10.58
CA ARG A 72 -16.88 0.95 12.00
C ARG A 72 -15.50 0.91 12.65
N LYS A 73 -14.54 0.21 12.04
CA LYS A 73 -13.17 0.10 12.55
C LYS A 73 -12.46 1.46 12.63
N CYS A 74 -12.66 2.34 11.63
CA CYS A 74 -12.13 3.71 11.67
C CYS A 74 -12.75 4.53 12.80
N ARG A 75 -14.06 4.40 13.04
CA ARG A 75 -14.72 5.06 14.17
C ARG A 75 -14.18 4.58 15.52
N ASP A 76 -13.92 3.28 15.66
CA ASP A 76 -13.31 2.70 16.87
C ASP A 76 -11.91 3.28 17.15
N LEU A 77 -11.17 3.69 16.10
CA LEU A 77 -9.90 4.41 16.21
C LEU A 77 -10.04 5.94 16.39
N GLY A 78 -11.27 6.45 16.59
CA GLY A 78 -11.52 7.89 16.76
C GLY A 78 -11.41 8.72 15.48
N ILE A 79 -11.33 8.08 14.30
CA ILE A 79 -11.15 8.78 13.02
C ILE A 79 -12.46 9.43 12.60
N ASN A 80 -12.38 10.71 12.24
CA ASN A 80 -13.49 11.50 11.71
C ASN A 80 -13.37 11.66 10.18
N SER A 81 -14.48 12.03 9.53
CA SER A 81 -14.50 12.32 8.10
C SER A 81 -13.62 13.53 7.71
N THR A 82 -13.26 14.39 8.67
CA THR A 82 -12.39 15.54 8.51
C THR A 82 -10.96 15.30 8.96
N SER A 83 -10.64 14.13 9.51
CA SER A 83 -9.32 13.82 10.03
C SER A 83 -8.26 13.87 8.94
N LYS A 84 -7.11 14.48 9.25
CA LYS A 84 -5.88 14.35 8.47
C LYS A 84 -5.13 13.12 8.96
N ILE A 85 -4.81 12.20 8.08
CA ILE A 85 -4.22 10.92 8.48
C ILE A 85 -2.79 10.83 7.99
N VAL A 86 -1.86 10.52 8.88
CA VAL A 86 -0.49 10.14 8.52
C VAL A 86 -0.26 8.69 8.93
N VAL A 87 0.13 7.88 7.96
CA VAL A 87 0.41 6.45 8.19
C VAL A 87 1.91 6.22 8.10
N TYR A 88 2.47 5.48 9.04
CA TYR A 88 3.85 5.03 9.00
C TYR A 88 3.96 3.52 9.27
N ASP A 89 5.12 2.96 9.01
CA ASP A 89 5.46 1.61 9.42
C ASP A 89 6.96 1.49 9.81
N ASN A 90 7.33 0.35 10.40
CA ASN A 90 8.67 0.09 10.91
C ASN A 90 9.65 -0.46 9.84
N ALA A 91 9.19 -0.72 8.62
CA ALA A 91 10.03 -1.16 7.49
C ALA A 91 10.40 -0.01 6.52
N GLY A 92 10.09 1.22 6.91
CA GLY A 92 10.29 2.42 6.09
C GLY A 92 9.03 2.79 5.33
N VAL A 93 8.82 2.19 4.17
CA VAL A 93 7.59 2.32 3.38
C VAL A 93 7.25 0.94 2.81
N TYR A 94 6.53 0.12 3.59
CA TYR A 94 6.17 -1.23 3.17
C TYR A 94 4.68 -1.53 3.36
N TRP A 95 4.15 -1.36 4.58
CA TRP A 95 2.73 -1.61 4.88
C TRP A 95 1.88 -0.34 4.78
N SER A 96 2.44 0.81 5.11
CA SER A 96 1.75 2.10 5.12
C SER A 96 1.12 2.48 3.77
N PRO A 97 1.69 2.17 2.58
CA PRO A 97 1.02 2.45 1.30
C PRO A 97 -0.27 1.66 1.09
N ARG A 98 -0.38 0.45 1.67
CA ARG A 98 -1.66 -0.30 1.60
C ARG A 98 -2.74 0.41 2.41
N VAL A 99 -2.41 0.92 3.59
CA VAL A 99 -3.35 1.69 4.42
C VAL A 99 -3.77 2.98 3.71
N TRP A 100 -2.81 3.72 3.13
CA TRP A 100 -3.08 4.90 2.32
C TRP A 100 -4.06 4.59 1.19
N TRP A 101 -3.86 3.51 0.45
CA TRP A 101 -4.74 3.10 -0.64
C TRP A 101 -6.13 2.69 -0.14
N LEU A 102 -6.23 1.98 1.00
CA LEU A 102 -7.51 1.62 1.63
C LEU A 102 -8.36 2.85 1.92
N PHE A 103 -7.78 3.91 2.49
CA PHE A 103 -8.50 5.16 2.75
C PHE A 103 -9.00 5.81 1.46
N HIS A 104 -8.20 5.86 0.41
CA HIS A 104 -8.63 6.38 -0.89
C HIS A 104 -9.75 5.55 -1.51
N VAL A 105 -9.68 4.23 -1.43
CA VAL A 105 -10.77 3.34 -1.87
C VAL A 105 -12.04 3.59 -1.08
N MET A 106 -11.93 3.92 0.19
CA MET A 106 -13.06 4.25 1.07
C MET A 106 -13.46 5.73 1.02
N GLY A 107 -12.92 6.49 0.04
CA GLY A 107 -13.34 7.87 -0.26
C GLY A 107 -12.75 8.93 0.67
N HIS A 108 -11.67 8.64 1.40
CA HIS A 108 -10.98 9.60 2.25
C HIS A 108 -9.66 10.04 1.60
N GLU A 109 -9.55 11.34 1.28
CA GLU A 109 -8.42 11.89 0.51
C GLU A 109 -7.33 12.52 1.38
N GLU A 110 -7.68 12.92 2.63
CA GLU A 110 -6.74 13.56 3.56
C GLU A 110 -5.86 12.52 4.29
N VAL A 111 -5.15 11.71 3.50
CA VAL A 111 -4.25 10.66 3.99
C VAL A 111 -2.89 10.73 3.31
N ALA A 112 -1.82 10.60 4.09
CA ALA A 112 -0.43 10.57 3.63
C ALA A 112 0.37 9.44 4.26
N VAL A 113 1.44 9.04 3.57
CA VAL A 113 2.47 8.13 4.12
C VAL A 113 3.65 8.95 4.60
N LEU A 114 4.19 8.62 5.78
CA LEU A 114 5.44 9.18 6.30
C LEU A 114 6.62 8.56 5.56
N ASN A 115 7.35 9.37 4.79
CA ASN A 115 8.48 8.90 3.99
C ASN A 115 9.63 8.39 4.86
N GLY A 116 10.00 7.13 4.72
CA GLY A 116 11.01 6.48 5.54
C GLY A 116 10.51 5.94 6.89
N GLY A 117 9.23 6.15 7.23
CA GLY A 117 8.55 5.56 8.37
C GLY A 117 9.21 5.82 9.73
N LEU A 118 9.04 4.88 10.66
CA LEU A 118 9.59 4.98 12.03
C LEU A 118 11.12 5.07 12.04
N SER A 119 11.80 4.38 11.13
CA SER A 119 13.26 4.44 11.04
C SER A 119 13.76 5.84 10.72
N ALA A 120 13.07 6.57 9.83
CA ALA A 120 13.41 7.96 9.51
C ALA A 120 13.13 8.90 10.68
N TRP A 121 12.03 8.69 11.41
CA TRP A 121 11.67 9.44 12.61
C TRP A 121 12.76 9.35 13.67
N ILE A 122 13.22 8.14 13.98
CA ILE A 122 14.29 7.89 14.96
C ILE A 122 15.63 8.46 14.49
N LYS A 123 15.99 8.29 13.21
CA LYS A 123 17.23 8.86 12.62
C LYS A 123 17.27 10.39 12.70
N ALA A 124 16.12 11.04 12.66
CA ALA A 124 15.99 12.49 12.84
C ALA A 124 16.04 12.91 14.32
N ASN A 125 16.33 11.98 15.25
CA ASN A 125 16.36 12.19 16.71
C ASN A 125 15.04 12.71 17.29
N GLN A 126 13.93 12.39 16.69
CA GLN A 126 12.61 12.75 17.18
C GLN A 126 12.19 11.87 18.37
N ALA A 127 11.35 12.43 19.25
CA ALA A 127 10.85 11.73 20.43
C ALA A 127 10.06 10.48 20.05
N THR A 128 10.20 9.41 20.84
CA THR A 128 9.40 8.18 20.72
C THR A 128 8.71 7.85 22.02
N THR A 129 7.63 7.07 21.94
CA THR A 129 6.94 6.47 23.10
C THR A 129 7.04 4.94 23.05
N GLU A 130 6.79 4.29 24.17
CA GLU A 130 6.77 2.82 24.31
C GLU A 130 5.36 2.23 24.21
N SER A 131 4.35 3.06 24.05
CA SER A 131 2.95 2.63 23.95
C SER A 131 2.21 3.37 22.85
N LEU A 132 1.31 2.66 22.19
CA LEU A 132 0.34 3.22 21.24
C LEU A 132 -0.81 3.87 22.00
N SER A 133 -1.38 4.91 21.42
CA SER A 133 -2.56 5.60 21.94
C SER A 133 -3.84 4.80 21.65
N GLN A 134 -4.85 5.01 22.48
CA GLN A 134 -6.20 4.53 22.23
C GLN A 134 -7.14 5.73 22.08
N ALA A 135 -8.14 5.59 21.23
CA ALA A 135 -9.13 6.63 21.07
C ALA A 135 -9.98 6.77 22.35
N ASN A 136 -10.16 7.99 22.81
CA ASN A 136 -11.01 8.28 23.99
C ASN A 136 -12.50 8.16 23.67
N GLN A 137 -12.87 8.39 22.40
CA GLN A 137 -14.26 8.34 21.91
C GLN A 137 -14.27 7.87 20.46
N PRO A 138 -15.34 7.18 20.02
CA PRO A 138 -15.51 6.85 18.61
C PRO A 138 -15.58 8.10 17.73
N GLY A 139 -14.97 8.00 16.55
CA GLY A 139 -15.07 9.02 15.51
C GLY A 139 -16.39 8.97 14.73
N ASN A 140 -16.48 9.83 13.72
CA ASN A 140 -17.64 9.90 12.83
C ASN A 140 -17.31 9.58 11.36
N PHE A 141 -16.21 8.86 11.12
CA PHE A 141 -15.78 8.46 9.76
C PHE A 141 -16.95 7.87 8.98
N LYS A 142 -17.04 8.23 7.70
CA LYS A 142 -18.04 7.69 6.77
C LYS A 142 -17.34 7.22 5.51
N ALA A 143 -17.49 5.93 5.19
CA ALA A 143 -16.93 5.35 3.98
C ALA A 143 -17.78 5.72 2.75
N ASN A 144 -17.09 6.08 1.67
CA ASN A 144 -17.67 6.31 0.34
C ASN A 144 -16.86 5.52 -0.70
N PHE A 145 -17.26 4.27 -0.93
CA PHE A 145 -16.48 3.32 -1.73
C PHE A 145 -16.26 3.78 -3.16
N ASN A 146 -14.99 3.93 -3.55
CA ASN A 146 -14.57 4.27 -4.90
C ASN A 146 -14.13 3.01 -5.67
N LYS A 147 -15.06 2.41 -6.41
CA LYS A 147 -14.82 1.20 -7.23
C LYS A 147 -13.78 1.40 -8.33
N GLU A 148 -13.55 2.64 -8.78
CA GLU A 148 -12.59 2.93 -9.87
C GLU A 148 -11.14 2.67 -9.44
N LEU A 149 -10.85 2.64 -8.14
CA LEU A 149 -9.54 2.33 -7.59
C LEU A 149 -9.30 0.83 -7.38
N VAL A 150 -10.28 -0.03 -7.71
CA VAL A 150 -10.21 -1.48 -7.49
C VAL A 150 -10.44 -2.20 -8.81
N LYS A 151 -9.61 -3.20 -9.09
CA LYS A 151 -9.83 -4.15 -10.18
C LYS A 151 -10.04 -5.56 -9.64
N SER A 152 -11.01 -6.24 -10.20
CA SER A 152 -11.31 -7.65 -9.93
C SER A 152 -10.61 -8.57 -10.93
N ILE A 153 -10.63 -9.88 -10.67
CA ILE A 153 -10.12 -10.87 -11.61
C ILE A 153 -10.90 -10.85 -12.94
N GLN A 154 -12.19 -10.50 -12.91
CA GLN A 154 -13.01 -10.35 -14.11
C GLN A 154 -12.52 -9.19 -14.97
N ASP A 155 -12.17 -8.03 -14.36
CA ASP A 155 -11.60 -6.90 -15.09
C ASP A 155 -10.27 -7.27 -15.75
N ILE A 156 -9.40 -8.02 -15.05
CA ILE A 156 -8.11 -8.45 -15.58
C ILE A 156 -8.30 -9.44 -16.72
N ASN A 157 -9.20 -10.42 -16.58
CA ASN A 157 -9.50 -11.38 -17.67
C ASN A 157 -10.06 -10.67 -18.92
N GLN A 158 -10.97 -9.71 -18.76
CA GLN A 158 -11.48 -8.92 -19.87
C GLN A 158 -10.38 -8.12 -20.56
N ASN A 159 -9.43 -7.60 -19.76
CA ASN A 159 -8.32 -6.81 -20.27
C ASN A 159 -7.33 -7.62 -21.11
N LEU A 160 -7.25 -8.93 -20.99
CA LEU A 160 -6.43 -9.77 -21.89
C LEU A 160 -6.80 -9.57 -23.37
N THR A 161 -8.07 -9.26 -23.64
CA THR A 161 -8.57 -9.00 -24.99
C THR A 161 -8.73 -7.52 -25.29
N SER A 162 -9.28 -6.73 -24.36
CA SER A 162 -9.57 -5.30 -24.58
C SER A 162 -8.33 -4.41 -24.57
N GLN A 163 -7.30 -4.80 -23.81
CA GLN A 163 -6.06 -4.04 -23.62
C GLN A 163 -6.31 -2.56 -23.25
N SER A 164 -7.36 -2.31 -22.45
CA SER A 164 -7.78 -0.96 -22.08
C SER A 164 -6.95 -0.32 -20.98
N PHE A 165 -6.10 -1.10 -20.32
CA PHE A 165 -5.14 -0.67 -19.32
C PHE A 165 -3.93 -1.61 -19.25
N HIS A 166 -2.79 -1.12 -18.74
CA HIS A 166 -1.62 -1.94 -18.51
C HIS A 166 -1.57 -2.42 -17.06
N VAL A 167 -1.34 -3.73 -16.88
CA VAL A 167 -1.06 -4.29 -15.55
C VAL A 167 0.43 -4.13 -15.26
N VAL A 168 0.76 -3.53 -14.11
CA VAL A 168 2.12 -3.36 -13.60
C VAL A 168 2.29 -4.25 -12.38
N ASP A 169 3.14 -5.26 -12.48
CA ASP A 169 3.43 -6.22 -11.41
C ASP A 169 4.60 -5.74 -10.56
N ALA A 170 4.35 -5.56 -9.25
CA ALA A 170 5.31 -5.08 -8.27
C ALA A 170 6.19 -6.18 -7.65
N ARG A 171 6.04 -7.44 -8.06
CA ARG A 171 6.86 -8.56 -7.56
C ARG A 171 8.29 -8.47 -8.12
N SER A 172 9.22 -9.15 -7.44
CA SER A 172 10.58 -9.27 -7.95
C SER A 172 10.62 -9.87 -9.35
N LYS A 173 11.63 -9.46 -10.14
CA LYS A 173 11.79 -9.89 -11.53
C LYS A 173 11.81 -11.41 -11.68
N GLY A 174 12.48 -12.14 -10.79
CA GLY A 174 12.54 -13.59 -10.86
C GLY A 174 11.18 -14.28 -10.69
N ARG A 175 10.31 -13.76 -9.80
CA ARG A 175 8.94 -14.25 -9.65
C ARG A 175 8.08 -13.94 -10.87
N PHE A 176 8.22 -12.75 -11.41
CA PHE A 176 7.55 -12.32 -12.64
C PHE A 176 7.97 -13.15 -13.86
N ASP A 177 9.27 -13.35 -14.05
CA ASP A 177 9.84 -14.12 -15.17
C ASP A 177 9.59 -15.63 -15.05
N GLY A 178 9.13 -16.12 -13.90
CA GLY A 178 8.96 -17.56 -13.64
C GLY A 178 10.25 -18.30 -13.27
N THR A 179 11.34 -17.57 -12.99
CA THR A 179 12.67 -18.13 -12.68
C THR A 179 12.96 -18.25 -11.18
N ALA A 180 12.11 -17.68 -10.33
CA ALA A 180 12.18 -17.82 -8.87
C ALA A 180 10.82 -18.28 -8.32
N PRO A 181 10.80 -19.09 -7.22
CA PRO A 181 9.57 -19.60 -6.65
C PRO A 181 8.74 -18.49 -5.98
N GLU A 182 7.43 -18.73 -5.90
CA GLU A 182 6.54 -17.93 -5.07
C GLU A 182 6.77 -18.24 -3.57
N PRO A 183 6.66 -17.25 -2.66
CA PRO A 183 6.77 -17.49 -1.23
C PRO A 183 5.65 -18.37 -0.66
N ARG A 184 4.47 -18.38 -1.30
CA ARG A 184 3.34 -19.25 -0.91
C ARG A 184 3.44 -20.57 -1.63
N GLU A 185 3.38 -21.63 -0.85
CA GLU A 185 3.41 -23.00 -1.37
C GLU A 185 2.25 -23.26 -2.35
N GLY A 186 2.52 -24.02 -3.41
CA GLY A 186 1.54 -24.41 -4.42
C GLY A 186 1.24 -23.36 -5.48
N LEU A 187 1.77 -22.12 -5.38
CA LEU A 187 1.60 -21.12 -6.43
C LEU A 187 2.68 -21.25 -7.52
N LYS A 188 2.25 -21.25 -8.77
CA LYS A 188 3.15 -21.14 -9.92
C LYS A 188 3.72 -19.73 -10.02
N SER A 189 4.99 -19.59 -10.40
CA SER A 189 5.61 -18.33 -10.81
C SER A 189 5.29 -18.01 -12.26
N GLY A 190 5.49 -16.77 -12.67
CA GLY A 190 5.16 -16.21 -13.97
C GLY A 190 4.37 -14.91 -13.81
N HIS A 191 3.68 -14.46 -14.86
CA HIS A 191 2.97 -13.18 -14.84
C HIS A 191 1.67 -13.23 -15.67
N ILE A 192 0.82 -12.25 -15.43
CA ILE A 192 -0.39 -11.99 -16.21
C ILE A 192 0.05 -11.61 -17.63
N PRO A 193 -0.49 -12.23 -18.72
CA PRO A 193 -0.13 -11.87 -20.08
C PRO A 193 -0.24 -10.35 -20.33
N ASN A 194 0.69 -9.79 -21.09
CA ASN A 194 0.78 -8.36 -21.43
C ASN A 194 1.04 -7.42 -20.22
N SER A 195 1.44 -7.95 -19.07
CA SER A 195 1.81 -7.12 -17.93
C SER A 195 3.27 -6.65 -18.02
N LEU A 196 3.53 -5.49 -17.37
CA LEU A 196 4.85 -4.93 -17.17
C LEU A 196 5.35 -5.28 -15.77
N ASN A 197 6.67 -5.28 -15.56
CA ASN A 197 7.23 -5.50 -14.24
C ASN A 197 8.00 -4.25 -13.77
N ILE A 198 7.60 -3.72 -12.63
CA ILE A 198 8.31 -2.69 -11.86
C ILE A 198 8.37 -3.20 -10.43
N PRO A 199 9.44 -3.89 -10.02
CA PRO A 199 9.62 -4.36 -8.65
C PRO A 199 9.48 -3.21 -7.64
N TYR A 200 8.79 -3.45 -6.52
CA TYR A 200 8.57 -2.40 -5.53
C TYR A 200 9.88 -1.84 -4.95
N GLU A 201 10.92 -2.66 -4.88
CA GLU A 201 12.27 -2.24 -4.46
C GLU A 201 12.83 -1.16 -5.39
N ASP A 202 12.47 -1.18 -6.68
CA ASP A 202 13.00 -0.24 -7.67
C ASP A 202 12.46 1.18 -7.48
N VAL A 203 11.30 1.36 -6.85
CA VAL A 203 10.75 2.70 -6.56
C VAL A 203 11.24 3.28 -5.23
N LEU A 204 11.96 2.49 -4.43
CA LEU A 204 12.47 2.87 -3.12
C LEU A 204 14.00 2.99 -3.11
N ASN A 205 14.51 3.71 -2.14
CA ASN A 205 15.93 3.78 -1.77
C ASN A 205 16.05 3.87 -0.25
N GLU A 206 16.61 2.83 0.39
CA GLU A 206 16.78 2.76 1.86
C GLU A 206 15.49 3.05 2.66
N GLY A 207 14.35 2.57 2.18
CA GLY A 207 13.05 2.75 2.83
C GLY A 207 12.35 4.08 2.51
N TYR A 208 12.90 4.91 1.63
CA TYR A 208 12.29 6.16 1.14
C TYR A 208 11.88 6.02 -0.32
N PHE A 209 10.87 6.75 -0.76
CA PHE A 209 10.60 6.91 -2.18
C PHE A 209 11.75 7.62 -2.88
N LYS A 210 12.08 7.15 -4.09
CA LYS A 210 13.00 7.84 -4.99
C LYS A 210 12.47 9.21 -5.40
N SER A 211 13.37 10.09 -5.86
CA SER A 211 12.99 11.41 -6.36
C SER A 211 12.04 11.31 -7.56
N PRO A 212 11.17 12.32 -7.80
CA PRO A 212 10.26 12.33 -8.94
C PRO A 212 10.93 12.07 -10.28
N ASP A 213 12.14 12.59 -10.51
CA ASP A 213 12.86 12.36 -11.79
C ASP A 213 13.29 10.91 -11.97
N LYS A 214 13.73 10.25 -10.87
CA LYS A 214 14.06 8.82 -10.90
C LYS A 214 12.82 7.95 -11.07
N LEU A 215 11.69 8.35 -10.47
CA LEU A 215 10.41 7.67 -10.68
C LEU A 215 9.94 7.82 -12.12
N LYS A 216 9.99 9.02 -12.72
CA LYS A 216 9.67 9.23 -14.14
C LYS A 216 10.47 8.33 -15.07
N GLU A 217 11.76 8.13 -14.78
CA GLU A 217 12.61 7.23 -15.57
C GLU A 217 12.17 5.77 -15.46
N LEU A 218 11.73 5.31 -14.29
CA LEU A 218 11.21 3.95 -14.10
C LEU A 218 9.89 3.73 -14.85
N PHE A 219 9.03 4.74 -14.88
CA PHE A 219 7.73 4.68 -15.55
C PHE A 219 7.75 5.16 -17.02
N LYS A 220 8.90 5.43 -17.61
CA LYS A 220 9.03 5.98 -18.98
C LYS A 220 8.42 5.09 -20.08
N HIS A 221 8.31 3.79 -19.84
CA HIS A 221 7.69 2.84 -20.77
C HIS A 221 6.17 2.75 -20.62
N THR A 222 5.59 3.48 -19.68
CA THR A 222 4.16 3.69 -19.54
C THR A 222 3.87 5.11 -20.02
N SER A 223 3.02 5.28 -21.04
CA SER A 223 2.68 6.63 -21.48
C SER A 223 1.82 7.33 -20.42
N SER A 224 1.89 8.66 -20.34
CA SER A 224 1.07 9.46 -19.41
C SER A 224 -0.45 9.36 -19.71
N GLU A 225 -0.82 8.89 -20.89
CA GLU A 225 -2.21 8.71 -21.34
C GLU A 225 -2.77 7.32 -21.01
N GLU A 226 -1.88 6.35 -20.77
CA GLU A 226 -2.29 4.97 -20.47
C GLU A 226 -2.81 4.83 -19.05
N THR A 227 -3.89 4.08 -18.91
CA THR A 227 -4.42 3.71 -17.59
C THR A 227 -3.58 2.54 -17.06
N LEU A 228 -3.00 2.72 -15.87
CA LEU A 228 -2.24 1.66 -15.18
C LEU A 228 -3.11 1.01 -14.11
N THR A 229 -2.90 -0.29 -13.92
CA THR A 229 -3.45 -1.07 -12.81
C THR A 229 -2.30 -1.80 -12.15
N PHE A 230 -2.16 -1.68 -10.84
CA PHE A 230 -1.05 -2.30 -10.13
C PHE A 230 -1.46 -3.65 -9.54
N SER A 231 -0.53 -4.61 -9.58
CA SER A 231 -0.67 -5.95 -9.02
C SER A 231 0.61 -6.36 -8.29
N CYS A 232 0.53 -7.34 -7.42
CA CYS A 232 1.70 -7.96 -6.81
C CYS A 232 1.39 -9.40 -6.37
N GLY A 233 1.88 -9.87 -5.22
CA GLY A 233 1.53 -11.17 -4.65
C GLY A 233 0.13 -11.21 -4.03
N SER A 234 -0.24 -10.15 -3.28
CA SER A 234 -1.45 -10.09 -2.44
C SER A 234 -1.99 -8.67 -2.24
N GLY A 235 -1.81 -7.78 -3.20
CA GLY A 235 -2.30 -6.40 -3.14
C GLY A 235 -1.51 -5.46 -2.20
N LEU A 236 -0.45 -5.94 -1.55
CA LEU A 236 0.33 -5.13 -0.60
C LEU A 236 1.37 -4.25 -1.30
N THR A 237 2.39 -4.86 -1.92
CA THR A 237 3.49 -4.12 -2.57
C THR A 237 3.05 -3.42 -3.85
N ALA A 238 1.94 -3.81 -4.45
CA ALA A 238 1.26 -3.06 -5.52
C ALA A 238 0.93 -1.63 -5.09
N CYS A 239 0.52 -1.43 -3.84
CA CYS A 239 0.22 -0.10 -3.31
C CYS A 239 1.46 0.79 -3.16
N ILE A 240 2.65 0.20 -2.93
CA ILE A 240 3.92 0.95 -2.92
C ILE A 240 4.18 1.55 -4.32
N VAL A 241 4.05 0.73 -5.37
CA VAL A 241 4.29 1.17 -6.75
C VAL A 241 3.18 2.12 -7.23
N SER A 242 1.92 1.89 -6.82
CA SER A 242 0.80 2.81 -7.09
C SER A 242 1.03 4.19 -6.43
N LEU A 243 1.45 4.22 -5.17
CA LEU A 243 1.79 5.48 -4.49
C LEU A 243 2.98 6.17 -5.15
N ALA A 244 4.05 5.43 -5.50
CA ALA A 244 5.20 5.98 -6.23
C ALA A 244 4.79 6.62 -7.57
N HIS A 245 3.94 5.94 -8.36
CA HIS A 245 3.38 6.49 -9.59
C HIS A 245 2.56 7.76 -9.32
N SER A 246 1.77 7.78 -8.27
CA SER A 246 0.97 8.94 -7.89
C SER A 246 1.78 10.18 -7.46
N LEU A 247 3.09 10.05 -7.20
CA LEU A 247 3.98 11.18 -6.92
C LEU A 247 4.42 11.92 -8.19
N ILE A 248 4.24 11.29 -9.35
CA ILE A 248 4.60 11.84 -10.67
C ILE A 248 3.39 11.97 -11.59
N SER A 249 2.20 11.60 -11.10
CA SER A 249 0.92 11.65 -11.80
C SER A 249 -0.12 12.34 -10.91
N ASP A 250 -1.07 13.04 -11.51
CA ASP A 250 -2.18 13.66 -10.77
C ASP A 250 -3.26 12.65 -10.37
N LYS A 251 -3.16 11.41 -10.84
CA LYS A 251 -4.17 10.36 -10.62
C LYS A 251 -3.65 9.29 -9.66
N ILE A 252 -4.56 8.69 -8.91
CA ILE A 252 -4.32 7.44 -8.18
C ILE A 252 -4.79 6.31 -9.08
N SER A 253 -3.90 5.38 -9.37
CA SER A 253 -4.20 4.24 -10.22
C SER A 253 -4.80 3.08 -9.41
N PRO A 254 -5.71 2.30 -10.01
CA PRO A 254 -6.31 1.14 -9.35
C PRO A 254 -5.30 0.03 -9.03
N VAL A 255 -5.67 -0.79 -8.06
CA VAL A 255 -4.96 -2.02 -7.71
C VAL A 255 -5.87 -3.23 -7.99
N TYR A 256 -5.31 -4.28 -8.58
CA TYR A 256 -5.93 -5.59 -8.63
C TYR A 256 -5.80 -6.24 -7.26
N ASP A 257 -6.90 -6.24 -6.49
CA ASP A 257 -6.90 -6.58 -5.07
C ASP A 257 -6.50 -8.03 -4.80
N GLY A 258 -7.06 -9.00 -5.53
CA GLY A 258 -6.69 -10.42 -5.40
C GLY A 258 -5.28 -10.76 -5.87
N SER A 259 -4.73 -9.94 -6.76
CA SER A 259 -3.36 -10.00 -7.25
C SER A 259 -2.94 -11.40 -7.74
N TRP A 260 -1.64 -11.70 -7.69
CA TRP A 260 -1.10 -12.97 -8.18
C TRP A 260 -1.64 -14.20 -7.45
N THR A 261 -1.93 -14.09 -6.14
CA THR A 261 -2.48 -15.22 -5.38
C THR A 261 -3.81 -15.69 -5.97
N GLU A 262 -4.70 -14.77 -6.31
CA GLU A 262 -5.96 -15.10 -6.97
C GLU A 262 -5.73 -15.58 -8.41
N TRP A 263 -4.92 -14.84 -9.18
CA TRP A 263 -4.67 -15.15 -10.59
C TRP A 263 -4.09 -16.55 -10.80
N ALA A 264 -3.04 -16.91 -10.05
CA ALA A 264 -2.35 -18.19 -10.20
C ALA A 264 -3.21 -19.41 -9.79
N GLN A 265 -4.27 -19.20 -9.00
CA GLN A 265 -5.22 -20.23 -8.56
C GLN A 265 -6.45 -20.32 -9.47
N SER A 266 -6.72 -19.30 -10.27
CA SER A 266 -7.97 -19.20 -11.07
C SER A 266 -8.01 -20.09 -12.32
N GLY A 267 -6.88 -20.66 -12.74
CA GLY A 267 -6.76 -21.35 -14.03
C GLY A 267 -6.58 -20.40 -15.22
N SER A 268 -6.46 -19.08 -14.99
CA SER A 268 -6.18 -18.09 -16.03
C SER A 268 -4.78 -18.26 -16.65
N PRO A 269 -4.54 -17.76 -17.88
CA PRO A 269 -3.25 -17.93 -18.56
C PRO A 269 -2.08 -17.28 -17.78
N ILE A 270 -0.97 -17.97 -17.75
CA ILE A 270 0.28 -17.52 -17.12
C ILE A 270 1.37 -17.49 -18.18
N ASN A 271 2.04 -16.36 -18.33
CA ASN A 271 3.25 -16.23 -19.13
C ASN A 271 4.50 -16.33 -18.25
N THR A 272 5.60 -16.80 -18.86
CA THR A 272 6.95 -16.80 -18.27
C THR A 272 7.92 -16.21 -19.28
N LYS A 273 9.17 -15.98 -18.88
CA LYS A 273 10.19 -15.47 -19.80
C LYS A 273 10.45 -16.40 -21.01
N GLU A 274 10.13 -17.67 -20.89
CA GLU A 274 10.34 -18.68 -21.94
C GLU A 274 9.10 -18.89 -22.83
N SER A 275 8.00 -18.23 -22.56
CA SER A 275 6.72 -18.35 -23.29
C SER A 275 6.49 -17.22 -24.29
#